data_a1283d83e307129341e5377af06982a6
#
_entry.id   a1283d83e307129341e5377af06982a6
#
_cell.length_a   1.000
_cell.length_b   1.000
_cell.length_c   1.000
_cell.angle_alpha   90.00
_cell.angle_beta   90.00
_cell.angle_gamma   90.00
#
_symmetry.space_group_name_H-M   'P 1'
#
loop_
_entity.id
_entity.type
_entity.pdbx_description
1 polymer ?
#
loop_
_entity_poly.entity_id
_entity_poly.type
_entity_poly.pdbx_seq_one_letter_code
_entity_poly.pdbx_strand_id
1 'polypeptide(L)'
;MIFRRLYHDRLAQASYLLACESTRQAIIIDPLRDPDPYLEAAALEDVRIAFVTETHIHADFLSGAEALATRAGATLLLSAEGDDAGIDARLRRTGATPLRTGDSIAVGRVRLDVRHTPGHTPEHIVFIVTDEATSPLPVGMLSGDFLFAGDVGRPDLLEKAVGVKDTMHRSAAQLFDSLQTLRTLPDYLQVWPGHGAGSACGKALGAVPQTTLGYELRSNWAFQIADESEFVREVLADQPDPPAYFALMKALNARGVPTMPSRTRADDATLRAAVRDGALVVDTRQPAEFLAEHLEEAINIPLGRSFLTWAGSVLDPQREIVLLISPADRHLAAEAIHDLALIGFDRVLGSLAATDLSALAPRDLSSIPVMPAAEIGAESNATIIDVRSEAEWNEGHIPGARHFPLTQLAARAEELRGLQPIVVHCQGGARSSIAVSVLRAFGIHDVTNADGGYAAWERTHGPAEGGARWVP
;
A
#
# COMPACT_ATOMS: atom_id res chain seq x y z
N MET A 1 -8.95 -30.33 1.18
CA MET A 1 -8.59 -29.06 0.52
C MET A 1 -7.18 -28.64 0.90
N ILE A 2 -6.34 -28.25 -0.02
CA ILE A 2 -5.05 -27.55 0.22
C ILE A 2 -5.35 -26.06 0.30
N PHE A 3 -4.78 -25.38 1.29
CA PHE A 3 -4.92 -23.95 1.50
C PHE A 3 -3.55 -23.34 1.81
N ARG A 4 -3.14 -22.33 1.05
CA ARG A 4 -1.91 -21.58 1.28
C ARG A 4 -2.20 -20.08 1.22
N ARG A 5 -1.73 -19.35 2.22
CA ARG A 5 -1.66 -17.89 2.23
C ARG A 5 -0.23 -17.48 1.84
N LEU A 6 -0.09 -16.78 0.73
CA LEU A 6 1.16 -16.14 0.31
C LEU A 6 1.09 -14.68 0.75
N TYR A 7 2.02 -14.26 1.59
CA TYR A 7 1.97 -12.92 2.19
C TYR A 7 3.21 -12.11 1.84
N HIS A 8 2.99 -10.85 1.46
CA HIS A 8 4.03 -9.89 1.15
C HIS A 8 4.10 -8.83 2.25
N ASP A 9 5.18 -8.83 3.04
CA ASP A 9 5.28 -8.04 4.28
C ASP A 9 5.22 -6.52 4.04
N ARG A 10 5.92 -5.98 3.01
CA ARG A 10 5.98 -4.54 2.74
C ARG A 10 4.69 -3.97 2.12
N LEU A 11 3.91 -4.79 1.43
CA LEU A 11 2.57 -4.43 0.95
C LEU A 11 1.48 -4.79 1.96
N ALA A 12 1.83 -5.55 3.00
CA ALA A 12 0.89 -6.13 3.95
C ALA A 12 -0.27 -6.88 3.25
N GLN A 13 0.01 -7.50 2.09
CA GLN A 13 -0.97 -8.09 1.19
C GLN A 13 -0.91 -9.62 1.22
N ALA A 14 -2.07 -10.26 1.19
CA ALA A 14 -2.25 -11.70 1.15
C ALA A 14 -2.89 -12.15 -0.17
N SER A 15 -2.20 -13.04 -0.88
CA SER A 15 -2.78 -13.85 -1.95
C SER A 15 -3.09 -15.25 -1.44
N TYR A 16 -4.00 -15.95 -2.09
CA TYR A 16 -4.41 -17.28 -1.63
C TYR A 16 -4.35 -18.32 -2.75
N LEU A 17 -3.82 -19.50 -2.41
CA LEU A 17 -3.90 -20.71 -3.23
C LEU A 17 -4.86 -21.70 -2.55
N LEU A 18 -5.94 -22.05 -3.24
CA LEU A 18 -6.85 -23.14 -2.82
C LEU A 18 -6.81 -24.25 -3.85
N ALA A 19 -6.68 -25.50 -3.39
CA ALA A 19 -6.65 -26.64 -4.31
C ALA A 19 -7.41 -27.87 -3.80
N CYS A 20 -7.91 -28.63 -4.74
CA CYS A 20 -8.54 -29.91 -4.50
C CYS A 20 -7.48 -31.01 -4.51
N GLU A 21 -7.32 -31.72 -3.39
CA GLU A 21 -6.36 -32.83 -3.26
C GLU A 21 -6.59 -33.97 -4.27
N SER A 22 -7.86 -34.28 -4.57
CA SER A 22 -8.20 -35.40 -5.44
C SER A 22 -8.06 -35.10 -6.94
N THR A 23 -8.34 -33.84 -7.38
CA THR A 23 -8.26 -33.46 -8.78
C THR A 23 -6.96 -32.73 -9.13
N ARG A 24 -6.18 -32.35 -8.12
CA ARG A 24 -4.94 -31.57 -8.26
C ARG A 24 -5.13 -30.27 -9.04
N GLN A 25 -6.35 -29.69 -9.01
CA GLN A 25 -6.67 -28.39 -9.55
C GLN A 25 -6.58 -27.33 -8.47
N ALA A 26 -6.06 -26.16 -8.81
CA ALA A 26 -5.92 -25.02 -7.92
C ALA A 26 -6.54 -23.76 -8.53
N ILE A 27 -6.92 -22.82 -7.66
CA ILE A 27 -7.22 -21.44 -7.96
C ILE A 27 -6.29 -20.53 -7.17
N ILE A 28 -5.84 -19.42 -7.81
CA ILE A 28 -5.11 -18.34 -7.16
C ILE A 28 -6.02 -17.11 -7.08
N ILE A 29 -6.04 -16.47 -5.92
CA ILE A 29 -6.83 -15.27 -5.63
C ILE A 29 -5.88 -14.13 -5.27
N ASP A 30 -6.10 -12.94 -5.87
CA ASP A 30 -5.38 -11.69 -5.66
C ASP A 30 -3.85 -11.81 -5.82
N PRO A 31 -3.35 -12.35 -6.95
CA PRO A 31 -1.90 -12.49 -7.15
C PRO A 31 -1.23 -11.13 -7.38
N LEU A 32 -0.06 -10.93 -6.76
CA LEU A 32 0.85 -9.83 -7.09
C LEU A 32 1.41 -9.98 -8.51
N ARG A 33 1.98 -8.90 -9.05
CA ARG A 33 2.45 -8.76 -10.43
C ARG A 33 3.38 -9.89 -10.90
N ASP A 34 4.25 -10.41 -10.03
CA ASP A 34 5.16 -11.50 -10.36
C ASP A 34 4.46 -12.86 -10.26
N PRO A 35 4.33 -13.62 -11.37
CA PRO A 35 3.72 -14.95 -11.34
C PRO A 35 4.56 -16.04 -10.69
N ASP A 36 5.90 -15.87 -10.59
CA ASP A 36 6.81 -16.94 -10.18
C ASP A 36 6.48 -17.53 -8.81
N PRO A 37 6.22 -16.74 -7.74
CA PRO A 37 5.88 -17.28 -6.42
C PRO A 37 4.65 -18.21 -6.42
N TYR A 38 3.67 -17.93 -7.28
CA TYR A 38 2.44 -18.74 -7.37
C TYR A 38 2.66 -20.03 -8.14
N LEU A 39 3.47 -20.00 -9.20
CA LEU A 39 3.86 -21.18 -9.94
C LEU A 39 4.72 -22.11 -9.08
N GLU A 40 5.64 -21.56 -8.30
CA GLU A 40 6.44 -22.30 -7.33
C GLU A 40 5.58 -22.92 -6.23
N ALA A 41 4.64 -22.16 -5.65
CA ALA A 41 3.72 -22.67 -4.64
C ALA A 41 2.85 -23.81 -5.17
N ALA A 42 2.35 -23.69 -6.41
CA ALA A 42 1.58 -24.74 -7.05
C ALA A 42 2.44 -26.01 -7.34
N ALA A 43 3.69 -25.83 -7.74
CA ALA A 43 4.63 -26.93 -7.96
C ALA A 43 4.98 -27.66 -6.65
N LEU A 44 5.20 -26.93 -5.55
CA LEU A 44 5.47 -27.50 -4.23
C LEU A 44 4.31 -28.35 -3.71
N GLU A 45 3.07 -27.96 -4.01
CA GLU A 45 1.87 -28.70 -3.65
C GLU A 45 1.49 -29.79 -4.68
N ASP A 46 2.23 -29.92 -5.77
CA ASP A 46 1.95 -30.81 -6.90
C ASP A 46 0.52 -30.60 -7.44
N VAL A 47 0.13 -29.33 -7.68
CA VAL A 47 -1.18 -28.94 -8.22
C VAL A 47 -1.03 -28.12 -9.49
N ARG A 48 -2.05 -28.15 -10.35
CA ARG A 48 -2.14 -27.33 -11.56
C ARG A 48 -3.05 -26.14 -11.31
N ILE A 49 -2.57 -24.94 -11.53
CA ILE A 49 -3.41 -23.72 -11.50
C ILE A 49 -4.40 -23.82 -12.66
N ALA A 50 -5.67 -24.00 -12.34
CA ALA A 50 -6.77 -24.10 -13.30
C ALA A 50 -7.49 -22.75 -13.47
N PHE A 51 -7.50 -21.95 -12.41
CA PHE A 51 -8.18 -20.66 -12.33
C PHE A 51 -7.31 -19.62 -11.66
N VAL A 52 -7.47 -18.36 -12.09
CA VAL A 52 -6.91 -17.18 -11.44
C VAL A 52 -8.02 -16.14 -11.34
N THR A 53 -8.15 -15.47 -10.20
CA THR A 53 -9.16 -14.44 -9.97
C THR A 53 -8.66 -13.34 -9.05
N GLU A 54 -9.44 -12.27 -8.96
CA GLU A 54 -9.26 -11.15 -8.04
C GLU A 54 -10.56 -10.87 -7.30
N THR A 55 -10.44 -10.32 -6.09
CA THR A 55 -11.59 -9.83 -5.33
C THR A 55 -12.09 -8.49 -5.88
N HIS A 56 -11.18 -7.64 -6.35
CA HIS A 56 -11.48 -6.30 -6.88
C HIS A 56 -10.31 -5.75 -7.73
N ILE A 57 -10.45 -4.57 -8.29
CA ILE A 57 -9.37 -3.84 -8.95
C ILE A 57 -8.52 -3.14 -7.90
N HIS A 58 -7.36 -3.71 -7.59
CA HIS A 58 -6.44 -3.23 -6.55
C HIS A 58 -5.88 -1.82 -6.86
N ALA A 59 -5.68 -1.02 -5.82
CA ALA A 59 -5.10 0.31 -5.91
C ALA A 59 -3.68 0.41 -5.33
N ASP A 60 -3.24 -0.58 -4.58
CA ASP A 60 -2.01 -0.56 -3.79
C ASP A 60 -0.85 -1.36 -4.41
N PHE A 61 -1.13 -2.21 -5.41
CA PHE A 61 -0.13 -2.96 -6.18
C PHE A 61 -0.61 -3.28 -7.59
N LEU A 62 0.31 -3.68 -8.48
CA LEU A 62 -0.01 -4.18 -9.80
C LEU A 62 -0.37 -5.67 -9.74
N SER A 63 -1.54 -6.01 -10.26
CA SER A 63 -2.03 -7.38 -10.29
C SER A 63 -1.27 -8.26 -11.28
N GLY A 64 -0.98 -9.48 -10.85
CA GLY A 64 -0.43 -10.56 -11.68
C GLY A 64 -1.47 -11.47 -12.33
N ALA A 65 -2.76 -11.21 -12.14
CA ALA A 65 -3.80 -12.17 -12.54
C ALA A 65 -3.77 -12.53 -14.03
N GLU A 66 -3.64 -11.56 -14.91
CA GLU A 66 -3.56 -11.81 -16.37
C GLU A 66 -2.27 -12.54 -16.76
N ALA A 67 -1.14 -12.12 -16.21
CA ALA A 67 0.17 -12.73 -16.49
C ALA A 67 0.23 -14.18 -15.97
N LEU A 68 -0.26 -14.40 -14.75
CA LEU A 68 -0.30 -15.73 -14.14
C LEU A 68 -1.24 -16.67 -14.90
N ALA A 69 -2.45 -16.21 -15.26
CA ALA A 69 -3.40 -17.01 -16.03
C ALA A 69 -2.80 -17.43 -17.38
N THR A 70 -2.13 -16.49 -18.07
CA THR A 70 -1.45 -16.77 -19.35
C THR A 70 -0.31 -17.78 -19.19
N ARG A 71 0.56 -17.61 -18.19
CA ARG A 71 1.71 -18.49 -17.97
C ARG A 71 1.32 -19.89 -17.50
N ALA A 72 0.26 -20.01 -16.69
CA ALA A 72 -0.25 -21.28 -16.21
C ALA A 72 -1.20 -21.99 -17.18
N GLY A 73 -1.64 -21.32 -18.25
CA GLY A 73 -2.71 -21.81 -19.12
C GLY A 73 -4.05 -21.96 -18.35
N ALA A 74 -4.28 -21.07 -17.38
CA ALA A 74 -5.44 -21.08 -16.52
C ALA A 74 -6.55 -20.16 -17.04
N THR A 75 -7.79 -20.45 -16.63
CA THR A 75 -8.93 -19.56 -16.90
C THR A 75 -8.86 -18.34 -15.98
N LEU A 76 -8.86 -17.15 -16.55
CA LEU A 76 -8.99 -15.90 -15.82
C LEU A 76 -10.47 -15.62 -15.53
N LEU A 77 -10.80 -15.36 -14.27
CA LEU A 77 -12.14 -15.04 -13.79
C LEU A 77 -12.11 -13.64 -13.17
N LEU A 78 -12.98 -12.73 -13.58
CA LEU A 78 -13.01 -11.36 -13.04
C LEU A 78 -14.44 -10.94 -12.72
N SER A 79 -14.58 -10.09 -11.70
CA SER A 79 -15.88 -9.51 -11.35
C SER A 79 -16.47 -8.76 -12.55
N ALA A 80 -17.76 -8.99 -12.77
CA ALA A 80 -18.61 -8.26 -13.72
C ALA A 80 -19.69 -7.47 -12.97
N GLU A 81 -19.47 -7.21 -11.67
CA GLU A 81 -20.34 -6.38 -10.84
C GLU A 81 -19.90 -4.91 -10.92
N GLY A 82 -20.79 -4.01 -10.49
CA GLY A 82 -20.61 -2.57 -10.58
C GLY A 82 -21.01 -1.99 -11.96
N ASP A 83 -21.46 -0.74 -11.95
CA ASP A 83 -21.94 -0.02 -13.15
C ASP A 83 -20.80 0.81 -13.79
N ASP A 84 -19.61 0.24 -13.95
CA ASP A 84 -18.46 0.93 -14.53
C ASP A 84 -18.14 0.41 -15.93
N ALA A 85 -18.17 1.31 -16.93
CA ALA A 85 -17.76 0.98 -18.30
C ALA A 85 -16.32 0.44 -18.39
N GLY A 86 -15.48 0.73 -17.42
CA GLY A 86 -14.12 0.21 -17.29
C GLY A 86 -14.08 -1.30 -17.03
N ILE A 87 -15.03 -1.83 -16.25
CA ILE A 87 -15.15 -3.27 -15.96
C ILE A 87 -15.45 -4.05 -17.24
N ASP A 88 -16.44 -3.61 -18.00
CA ASP A 88 -16.78 -4.22 -19.29
C ASP A 88 -15.64 -4.13 -20.32
N ALA A 89 -14.92 -3.02 -20.35
CA ALA A 89 -13.75 -2.85 -21.20
C ALA A 89 -12.62 -3.81 -20.79
N ARG A 90 -12.40 -3.99 -19.49
CA ARG A 90 -11.41 -4.95 -18.96
C ARG A 90 -11.76 -6.38 -19.31
N LEU A 91 -13.01 -6.79 -19.11
CA LEU A 91 -13.49 -8.14 -19.47
C LEU A 91 -13.32 -8.42 -20.97
N ARG A 92 -13.70 -7.47 -21.83
CA ARG A 92 -13.52 -7.62 -23.30
C ARG A 92 -12.04 -7.70 -23.70
N ARG A 93 -11.16 -6.91 -23.07
CA ARG A 93 -9.74 -6.88 -23.37
C ARG A 93 -9.05 -8.18 -22.97
N THR A 94 -9.37 -8.68 -21.78
CA THR A 94 -8.73 -9.87 -21.20
C THR A 94 -9.32 -11.18 -21.70
N GLY A 95 -10.54 -11.19 -22.18
CA GLY A 95 -11.29 -12.41 -22.47
C GLY A 95 -11.64 -13.21 -21.21
N ALA A 96 -11.60 -12.57 -20.04
CA ALA A 96 -11.91 -13.23 -18.78
C ALA A 96 -13.36 -13.70 -18.72
N THR A 97 -13.60 -14.79 -18.03
CA THR A 97 -14.96 -15.25 -17.69
C THR A 97 -15.53 -14.31 -16.62
N PRO A 98 -16.68 -13.69 -16.87
CA PRO A 98 -17.31 -12.80 -15.90
C PRO A 98 -17.85 -13.58 -14.70
N LEU A 99 -17.67 -12.99 -13.49
CA LEU A 99 -18.26 -13.48 -12.25
C LEU A 99 -19.30 -12.50 -11.74
N ARG A 100 -20.44 -13.06 -11.31
CA ARG A 100 -21.53 -12.32 -10.67
C ARG A 100 -22.00 -13.00 -9.39
N THR A 101 -22.71 -12.27 -8.56
CA THR A 101 -23.39 -12.83 -7.38
C THR A 101 -24.24 -14.04 -7.76
N GLY A 102 -24.03 -15.13 -7.03
CA GLY A 102 -24.73 -16.41 -7.27
C GLY A 102 -23.97 -17.39 -8.16
N ASP A 103 -22.89 -16.93 -8.84
CA ASP A 103 -22.01 -17.85 -9.54
C ASP A 103 -21.19 -18.70 -8.55
N SER A 104 -20.80 -19.90 -9.03
CA SER A 104 -19.94 -20.80 -8.25
C SER A 104 -18.78 -21.30 -9.12
N ILE A 105 -17.58 -21.30 -8.54
CA ILE A 105 -16.37 -21.82 -9.16
C ILE A 105 -16.08 -23.19 -8.54
N ALA A 106 -16.01 -24.24 -9.37
CA ALA A 106 -15.67 -25.58 -8.93
C ALA A 106 -14.20 -25.89 -9.21
N VAL A 107 -13.38 -25.95 -8.15
CA VAL A 107 -11.98 -26.38 -8.19
C VAL A 107 -11.95 -27.84 -7.70
N GLY A 108 -12.31 -28.79 -8.57
CA GLY A 108 -12.60 -30.14 -8.15
C GLY A 108 -13.73 -30.21 -7.13
N ARG A 109 -13.44 -30.61 -5.90
CA ARG A 109 -14.39 -30.64 -4.79
C ARG A 109 -14.28 -29.43 -3.83
N VAL A 110 -13.55 -28.40 -4.21
CA VAL A 110 -13.52 -27.13 -3.52
C VAL A 110 -14.41 -26.17 -4.30
N ARG A 111 -15.50 -25.69 -3.69
CA ARG A 111 -16.44 -24.74 -4.28
C ARG A 111 -16.24 -23.35 -3.69
N LEU A 112 -16.22 -22.34 -4.55
CA LEU A 112 -16.19 -20.93 -4.18
C LEU A 112 -17.48 -20.27 -4.71
N ASP A 113 -18.37 -19.85 -3.81
CA ASP A 113 -19.60 -19.15 -4.16
C ASP A 113 -19.35 -17.63 -4.14
N VAL A 114 -19.69 -16.93 -5.22
CA VAL A 114 -19.43 -15.51 -5.43
C VAL A 114 -20.53 -14.66 -4.78
N ARG A 115 -20.14 -13.60 -4.03
CA ARG A 115 -21.04 -12.57 -3.53
C ARG A 115 -20.48 -11.19 -3.81
N HIS A 116 -21.30 -10.32 -4.38
CA HIS A 116 -21.00 -8.91 -4.55
C HIS A 116 -21.05 -8.19 -3.20
N THR A 117 -20.02 -7.44 -2.89
CA THR A 117 -19.86 -6.69 -1.64
C THR A 117 -19.29 -5.29 -1.92
N PRO A 118 -20.09 -4.44 -2.61
CA PRO A 118 -19.65 -3.09 -2.96
C PRO A 118 -19.43 -2.24 -1.71
N GLY A 119 -18.58 -1.24 -1.86
CA GLY A 119 -18.26 -0.26 -0.80
C GLY A 119 -16.80 0.15 -0.82
N HIS A 120 -15.87 -0.78 -0.66
CA HIS A 120 -14.45 -0.51 -0.88
C HIS A 120 -14.19 -0.15 -2.35
N THR A 121 -14.67 -0.99 -3.27
CA THR A 121 -14.80 -0.69 -4.69
C THR A 121 -16.19 -1.10 -5.20
N PRO A 122 -16.67 -0.52 -6.32
CA PRO A 122 -17.98 -0.86 -6.85
C PRO A 122 -18.13 -2.31 -7.30
N GLU A 123 -17.04 -2.93 -7.78
CA GLU A 123 -17.00 -4.27 -8.34
C GLU A 123 -16.56 -5.35 -7.36
N HIS A 124 -16.33 -4.99 -6.10
CA HIS A 124 -15.75 -5.91 -5.10
C HIS A 124 -16.61 -7.15 -4.89
N ILE A 125 -15.99 -8.33 -4.92
CA ILE A 125 -16.62 -9.62 -4.65
C ILE A 125 -15.85 -10.38 -3.56
N VAL A 126 -16.56 -11.18 -2.80
CA VAL A 126 -15.98 -12.15 -1.85
C VAL A 126 -16.30 -13.56 -2.28
N PHE A 127 -15.51 -14.52 -1.83
CA PHE A 127 -15.70 -15.93 -2.13
C PHE A 127 -16.00 -16.71 -0.85
N ILE A 128 -17.18 -17.33 -0.79
CA ILE A 128 -17.55 -18.25 0.29
C ILE A 128 -17.04 -19.65 -0.09
N VAL A 129 -16.14 -20.20 0.70
CA VAL A 129 -15.42 -21.43 0.37
C VAL A 129 -16.05 -22.63 1.08
N THR A 130 -16.32 -23.69 0.31
CA THR A 130 -16.79 -24.98 0.80
C THR A 130 -15.85 -26.09 0.34
N ASP A 131 -15.34 -26.88 1.28
CA ASP A 131 -14.63 -28.12 0.97
C ASP A 131 -15.63 -29.29 0.96
N GLU A 132 -16.24 -29.54 -0.20
CA GLU A 132 -17.27 -30.59 -0.37
C GLU A 132 -16.74 -32.03 -0.17
N ALA A 133 -15.41 -32.19 -0.09
CA ALA A 133 -14.82 -33.45 0.28
C ALA A 133 -15.00 -33.75 1.77
N THR A 134 -15.08 -32.70 2.59
CA THR A 134 -15.17 -32.79 4.06
C THR A 134 -16.60 -32.53 4.53
N SER A 135 -17.27 -31.49 4.02
CA SER A 135 -18.60 -31.05 4.48
C SER A 135 -19.34 -30.28 3.37
N PRO A 136 -20.67 -30.36 3.32
CA PRO A 136 -21.46 -29.46 2.46
C PRO A 136 -21.58 -28.03 3.02
N LEU A 137 -21.11 -27.80 4.26
CA LEU A 137 -21.14 -26.49 4.90
C LEU A 137 -19.91 -25.66 4.51
N PRO A 138 -20.05 -24.34 4.33
CA PRO A 138 -18.93 -23.48 4.03
C PRO A 138 -17.96 -23.40 5.22
N VAL A 139 -16.67 -23.31 4.94
CA VAL A 139 -15.59 -23.28 5.96
C VAL A 139 -15.09 -21.84 6.22
N GLY A 140 -15.13 -20.97 5.21
CA GLY A 140 -14.61 -19.61 5.35
C GLY A 140 -14.95 -18.71 4.17
N MET A 141 -14.46 -17.48 4.25
CA MET A 141 -14.66 -16.43 3.29
C MET A 141 -13.32 -15.77 2.96
N LEU A 142 -12.97 -15.72 1.68
CA LEU A 142 -11.92 -14.83 1.17
C LEU A 142 -12.55 -13.46 1.02
N SER A 143 -12.24 -12.56 1.94
CA SER A 143 -12.95 -11.29 2.09
C SER A 143 -12.32 -10.13 1.31
N GLY A 144 -11.14 -10.31 0.71
CA GLY A 144 -10.44 -9.21 0.07
C GLY A 144 -10.33 -7.99 0.99
N ASP A 145 -10.64 -6.84 0.45
CA ASP A 145 -10.63 -5.56 1.15
C ASP A 145 -12.04 -5.12 1.63
N PHE A 146 -12.92 -6.08 1.87
CA PHE A 146 -14.26 -5.82 2.40
C PHE A 146 -14.30 -5.90 3.93
N LEU A 147 -13.80 -6.99 4.49
CA LEU A 147 -13.78 -7.24 5.95
C LEU A 147 -12.38 -7.70 6.36
N PHE A 148 -11.79 -7.01 7.31
CA PHE A 148 -10.51 -7.33 7.94
C PHE A 148 -10.69 -7.82 9.37
N ALA A 149 -9.61 -8.24 10.02
CA ALA A 149 -9.59 -8.49 11.44
C ALA A 149 -9.65 -7.17 12.21
N GLY A 150 -10.80 -6.87 12.81
CA GLY A 150 -11.04 -5.66 13.61
C GLY A 150 -11.39 -4.40 12.82
N ASP A 151 -11.40 -4.43 11.48
CA ASP A 151 -11.68 -3.26 10.64
C ASP A 151 -12.45 -3.65 9.37
N VAL A 152 -12.80 -2.67 8.55
CA VAL A 152 -13.44 -2.83 7.24
C VAL A 152 -12.71 -2.01 6.19
N GLY A 153 -12.91 -2.36 4.91
CA GLY A 153 -12.32 -1.64 3.79
C GLY A 153 -12.76 -0.18 3.73
N ARG A 154 -11.85 0.70 3.33
CA ARG A 154 -12.11 2.13 3.21
C ARG A 154 -12.88 2.46 1.93
N PRO A 155 -13.99 3.22 2.03
CA PRO A 155 -14.83 3.53 0.87
C PRO A 155 -14.43 4.83 0.13
N ASP A 156 -13.44 5.58 0.61
CA ASP A 156 -13.07 6.91 0.12
C ASP A 156 -12.02 6.90 -1.00
N LEU A 157 -11.39 5.75 -1.29
CA LEU A 157 -10.28 5.66 -2.25
C LEU A 157 -10.66 6.09 -3.67
N LEU A 158 -11.89 5.80 -4.12
CA LEU A 158 -12.32 6.17 -5.46
C LEU A 158 -12.37 7.69 -5.63
N GLU A 159 -12.76 8.43 -4.59
CA GLU A 159 -12.78 9.88 -4.58
C GLU A 159 -11.40 10.48 -4.29
N LYS A 160 -10.76 10.09 -3.20
CA LYS A 160 -9.48 10.68 -2.75
C LYS A 160 -8.29 10.31 -3.63
N ALA A 161 -8.19 9.05 -4.09
CA ALA A 161 -7.06 8.61 -4.90
C ALA A 161 -7.30 8.82 -6.40
N VAL A 162 -8.53 8.58 -6.89
CA VAL A 162 -8.84 8.60 -8.33
C VAL A 162 -9.52 9.91 -8.78
N GLY A 163 -10.08 10.67 -7.84
CA GLY A 163 -10.70 11.98 -8.10
C GLY A 163 -12.13 11.91 -8.63
N VAL A 164 -12.82 10.77 -8.50
CA VAL A 164 -14.23 10.62 -8.89
C VAL A 164 -15.12 11.23 -7.83
N LYS A 165 -15.58 12.45 -8.04
CA LYS A 165 -16.33 13.26 -7.06
C LYS A 165 -17.62 12.61 -6.59
N ASP A 166 -18.01 12.91 -5.36
CA ASP A 166 -19.29 12.56 -4.73
C ASP A 166 -19.54 11.03 -4.61
N THR A 167 -18.47 10.23 -4.56
CA THR A 167 -18.58 8.77 -4.49
C THR A 167 -18.41 8.21 -3.08
N MET A 168 -17.64 8.84 -2.21
CA MET A 168 -17.27 8.25 -0.90
C MET A 168 -18.48 8.00 0.02
N HIS A 169 -19.46 8.91 0.09
CA HIS A 169 -20.65 8.71 0.90
C HIS A 169 -21.52 7.56 0.37
N ARG A 170 -21.68 7.49 -0.95
CA ARG A 170 -22.39 6.38 -1.61
C ARG A 170 -21.69 5.04 -1.35
N SER A 171 -20.38 5.01 -1.50
CA SER A 171 -19.57 3.82 -1.27
C SER A 171 -19.65 3.38 0.20
N ALA A 172 -19.65 4.34 1.15
CA ALA A 172 -19.79 4.05 2.57
C ALA A 172 -21.17 3.45 2.91
N ALA A 173 -22.25 3.98 2.32
CA ALA A 173 -23.59 3.42 2.48
C ALA A 173 -23.69 2.00 1.87
N GLN A 174 -23.11 1.78 0.69
CA GLN A 174 -23.02 0.45 0.07
C GLN A 174 -22.23 -0.54 0.92
N LEU A 175 -21.14 -0.08 1.56
CA LEU A 175 -20.35 -0.90 2.48
C LEU A 175 -21.20 -1.32 3.69
N PHE A 176 -21.96 -0.39 4.27
CA PHE A 176 -22.88 -0.68 5.36
C PHE A 176 -23.88 -1.78 4.97
N ASP A 177 -24.59 -1.61 3.85
CA ASP A 177 -25.55 -2.59 3.35
C ASP A 177 -24.90 -3.96 3.12
N SER A 178 -23.71 -3.97 2.50
CA SER A 178 -22.95 -5.20 2.26
C SER A 178 -22.61 -5.92 3.55
N LEU A 179 -22.18 -5.20 4.61
CA LEU A 179 -21.88 -5.75 5.93
C LEU A 179 -23.12 -6.37 6.59
N GLN A 180 -24.32 -5.76 6.43
CA GLN A 180 -25.54 -6.33 7.00
C GLN A 180 -25.88 -7.72 6.42
N THR A 181 -25.50 -7.97 5.15
CA THR A 181 -25.73 -9.28 4.52
C THR A 181 -24.96 -10.42 5.21
N LEU A 182 -23.82 -10.11 5.83
CA LEU A 182 -23.00 -11.10 6.53
C LEU A 182 -23.65 -11.66 7.79
N ARG A 183 -24.59 -10.92 8.39
CA ARG A 183 -25.31 -11.38 9.62
C ARG A 183 -26.15 -12.62 9.39
N THR A 184 -26.40 -12.98 8.13
CA THR A 184 -27.15 -14.19 7.76
C THR A 184 -26.26 -15.42 7.58
N LEU A 185 -24.93 -15.23 7.57
CA LEU A 185 -23.96 -16.30 7.40
C LEU A 185 -23.62 -16.96 8.76
N PRO A 186 -23.17 -18.23 8.72
CA PRO A 186 -22.72 -18.92 9.94
C PRO A 186 -21.57 -18.18 10.62
N ASP A 187 -21.66 -17.98 11.92
CA ASP A 187 -20.68 -17.25 12.72
C ASP A 187 -19.33 -17.99 12.88
N TYR A 188 -19.29 -19.28 12.63
CA TYR A 188 -18.05 -20.09 12.61
C TYR A 188 -17.18 -19.88 11.36
N LEU A 189 -17.68 -19.18 10.33
CA LEU A 189 -16.90 -18.93 9.09
C LEU A 189 -15.58 -18.25 9.42
N GLN A 190 -14.50 -18.80 8.92
CA GLN A 190 -13.21 -18.13 8.94
C GLN A 190 -13.22 -16.97 7.95
N VAL A 191 -12.58 -15.87 8.31
CA VAL A 191 -12.41 -14.70 7.45
C VAL A 191 -10.93 -14.59 7.09
N TRP A 192 -10.64 -14.64 5.78
CA TRP A 192 -9.30 -14.54 5.20
C TRP A 192 -9.19 -13.25 4.39
N PRO A 193 -8.67 -12.17 5.00
CA PRO A 193 -8.64 -10.83 4.39
C PRO A 193 -7.50 -10.65 3.39
N GLY A 194 -7.67 -9.69 2.48
CA GLY A 194 -6.65 -9.27 1.51
C GLY A 194 -5.44 -8.60 2.17
N HIS A 195 -5.62 -7.95 3.33
CA HIS A 195 -4.55 -7.24 4.01
C HIS A 195 -4.44 -7.56 5.51
N GLY A 196 -3.25 -7.31 6.03
CA GLY A 196 -2.93 -7.31 7.46
C GLY A 196 -2.48 -5.95 7.97
N ALA A 197 -2.03 -5.89 9.22
CA ALA A 197 -1.56 -4.66 9.86
C ALA A 197 -0.48 -3.95 9.04
N GLY A 198 -0.66 -2.65 8.84
CA GLY A 198 0.28 -1.77 8.12
C GLY A 198 -0.12 -1.46 6.68
N SER A 199 -1.19 -2.05 6.14
CA SER A 199 -1.75 -1.64 4.85
C SER A 199 -2.43 -0.27 4.96
N ALA A 200 -2.38 0.50 3.86
CA ALA A 200 -3.10 1.77 3.70
C ALA A 200 -4.57 1.58 3.28
N CYS A 201 -5.03 0.33 3.14
CA CYS A 201 -6.41 -0.01 2.73
C CYS A 201 -7.43 -0.01 3.89
N GLY A 202 -7.01 0.32 5.13
CA GLY A 202 -7.88 0.48 6.29
C GLY A 202 -7.24 1.36 7.36
N LYS A 203 -8.02 1.74 8.40
CA LYS A 203 -7.55 2.63 9.49
C LYS A 203 -6.66 1.89 10.49
N ALA A 204 -7.13 0.72 10.96
CA ALA A 204 -6.58 0.03 12.13
C ALA A 204 -6.66 -1.50 11.99
N LEU A 205 -6.08 -2.03 10.89
CA LEU A 205 -6.09 -3.47 10.64
C LEU A 205 -5.37 -4.22 11.76
N GLY A 206 -6.03 -5.26 12.29
CA GLY A 206 -5.48 -6.11 13.32
C GLY A 206 -4.24 -6.90 12.86
N ALA A 207 -3.39 -7.23 13.82
CA ALA A 207 -2.15 -7.96 13.56
C ALA A 207 -2.37 -9.48 13.30
N VAL A 208 -3.58 -10.00 13.58
CA VAL A 208 -3.89 -11.41 13.34
C VAL A 208 -4.15 -11.65 11.84
N PRO A 209 -3.61 -12.74 11.26
CA PRO A 209 -3.68 -13.00 9.82
C PRO A 209 -5.06 -13.44 9.33
N GLN A 210 -5.95 -13.82 10.22
CA GLN A 210 -7.31 -14.27 9.96
C GLN A 210 -8.16 -14.13 11.23
N THR A 211 -9.48 -14.15 11.06
CA THR A 211 -10.45 -14.07 12.15
C THR A 211 -11.65 -14.99 11.89
N THR A 212 -12.69 -14.91 12.68
CA THR A 212 -13.98 -15.57 12.41
C THR A 212 -15.09 -14.55 12.29
N LEU A 213 -16.08 -14.83 11.45
CA LEU A 213 -17.23 -13.94 11.30
C LEU A 213 -17.93 -13.66 12.63
N GLY A 214 -18.09 -14.68 13.47
CA GLY A 214 -18.73 -14.52 14.78
C GLY A 214 -17.95 -13.65 15.74
N TYR A 215 -16.61 -13.62 15.66
CA TYR A 215 -15.79 -12.68 16.42
C TYR A 215 -16.01 -11.25 15.89
N GLU A 216 -15.91 -11.04 14.58
CA GLU A 216 -16.09 -9.72 13.97
C GLU A 216 -17.50 -9.15 14.23
N LEU A 217 -18.54 -9.94 14.11
CA LEU A 217 -19.92 -9.51 14.41
C LEU A 217 -20.10 -8.99 15.85
N ARG A 218 -19.24 -9.39 16.79
CA ARG A 218 -19.31 -9.03 18.22
C ARG A 218 -18.31 -7.95 18.63
N SER A 219 -17.16 -7.86 17.96
CA SER A 219 -16.02 -7.02 18.41
C SER A 219 -15.64 -5.93 17.42
N ASN A 220 -15.91 -6.10 16.13
CA ASN A 220 -15.55 -5.12 15.11
C ASN A 220 -16.50 -3.92 15.22
N TRP A 221 -15.93 -2.73 15.31
CA TRP A 221 -16.66 -1.47 15.47
C TRP A 221 -17.75 -1.27 14.40
N ALA A 222 -17.48 -1.67 13.16
CA ALA A 222 -18.38 -1.51 12.02
C ALA A 222 -19.72 -2.27 12.19
N PHE A 223 -19.71 -3.39 12.91
CA PHE A 223 -20.92 -4.15 13.21
C PHE A 223 -21.66 -3.67 14.47
N GLN A 224 -21.05 -2.80 15.28
CA GLN A 224 -21.68 -2.26 16.49
C GLN A 224 -22.54 -1.03 16.19
N ILE A 225 -22.37 -0.40 15.04
CA ILE A 225 -23.15 0.74 14.59
C ILE A 225 -24.37 0.24 13.80
N ALA A 226 -25.57 0.57 14.28
CA ALA A 226 -26.83 0.15 13.68
C ALA A 226 -27.41 1.22 12.73
N ASP A 227 -27.05 2.48 12.88
CA ASP A 227 -27.50 3.59 12.05
C ASP A 227 -26.56 3.81 10.88
N GLU A 228 -27.08 3.80 9.65
CA GLU A 228 -26.28 4.00 8.43
C GLU A 228 -25.55 5.34 8.42
N SER A 229 -26.24 6.43 8.84
CA SER A 229 -25.66 7.78 8.82
C SER A 229 -24.52 7.90 9.82
N GLU A 230 -24.63 7.22 10.96
CA GLU A 230 -23.54 7.13 11.96
C GLU A 230 -22.38 6.31 11.43
N PHE A 231 -22.65 5.16 10.80
CA PHE A 231 -21.63 4.35 10.16
C PHE A 231 -20.87 5.11 9.08
N VAL A 232 -21.58 5.82 8.19
CA VAL A 232 -20.99 6.63 7.12
C VAL A 232 -20.05 7.70 7.70
N ARG A 233 -20.46 8.40 8.76
CA ARG A 233 -19.57 9.37 9.42
C ARG A 233 -18.32 8.71 9.99
N GLU A 234 -18.51 7.61 10.70
CA GLU A 234 -17.41 6.91 11.37
C GLU A 234 -16.42 6.28 10.39
N VAL A 235 -16.91 5.61 9.34
CA VAL A 235 -16.01 4.97 8.35
C VAL A 235 -15.23 5.98 7.52
N LEU A 236 -15.76 7.18 7.30
CA LEU A 236 -15.07 8.24 6.57
C LEU A 236 -14.18 9.13 7.45
N ALA A 237 -14.40 9.14 8.76
CA ALA A 237 -13.58 9.93 9.69
C ALA A 237 -12.16 9.34 9.77
N ASP A 238 -11.15 10.20 9.91
CA ASP A 238 -9.74 9.87 10.19
C ASP A 238 -9.09 8.85 9.22
N GLN A 239 -9.63 8.72 7.99
CA GLN A 239 -8.98 7.91 6.97
C GLN A 239 -7.63 8.52 6.57
N PRO A 240 -6.53 7.74 6.59
CA PRO A 240 -5.23 8.25 6.16
C PRO A 240 -5.27 8.68 4.69
N ASP A 241 -4.49 9.70 4.33
CA ASP A 241 -4.35 10.08 2.93
C ASP A 241 -3.84 8.88 2.11
N PRO A 242 -4.47 8.56 0.98
CA PRO A 242 -3.99 7.48 0.14
C PRO A 242 -2.61 7.85 -0.43
N PRO A 243 -1.68 6.88 -0.51
CA PRO A 243 -0.41 7.08 -1.21
C PRO A 243 -0.62 7.55 -2.65
N ALA A 244 0.22 8.47 -3.13
CA ALA A 244 0.03 9.10 -4.45
C ALA A 244 -0.01 8.10 -5.63
N TYR A 245 0.68 6.97 -5.51
CA TYR A 245 0.73 5.94 -6.56
C TYR A 245 -0.57 5.13 -6.71
N PHE A 246 -1.50 5.16 -5.75
CA PHE A 246 -2.75 4.38 -5.80
C PHE A 246 -3.58 4.67 -7.06
N ALA A 247 -3.67 5.94 -7.46
CA ALA A 247 -4.36 6.31 -8.70
C ALA A 247 -3.76 5.63 -9.94
N LEU A 248 -2.42 5.59 -10.02
CA LEU A 248 -1.70 4.95 -11.12
C LEU A 248 -1.92 3.44 -11.11
N MET A 249 -1.81 2.80 -9.94
CA MET A 249 -2.02 1.34 -9.84
C MET A 249 -3.42 0.95 -10.28
N LYS A 250 -4.45 1.63 -9.77
CA LYS A 250 -5.84 1.37 -10.16
C LYS A 250 -6.05 1.55 -11.66
N ALA A 251 -5.49 2.59 -12.23
CA ALA A 251 -5.58 2.85 -13.68
C ALA A 251 -4.89 1.75 -14.51
N LEU A 252 -3.72 1.27 -14.10
CA LEU A 252 -2.98 0.21 -14.78
C LEU A 252 -3.69 -1.13 -14.63
N ASN A 253 -4.18 -1.47 -13.44
CA ASN A 253 -4.94 -2.69 -13.20
C ASN A 253 -6.24 -2.75 -14.03
N ALA A 254 -6.89 -1.61 -14.24
CA ALA A 254 -8.08 -1.54 -15.10
C ALA A 254 -7.75 -1.66 -16.60
N ARG A 255 -6.67 -1.00 -17.06
CA ARG A 255 -6.33 -0.88 -18.50
C ARG A 255 -5.41 -1.97 -19.02
N GLY A 256 -4.67 -2.64 -18.17
CA GLY A 256 -3.67 -3.67 -18.46
C GLY A 256 -2.35 -3.38 -17.79
N VAL A 257 -1.88 -4.37 -17.03
CA VAL A 257 -0.61 -4.29 -16.29
C VAL A 257 0.55 -4.57 -17.26
N PRO A 258 1.58 -3.72 -17.30
CA PRO A 258 2.79 -4.02 -18.08
C PRO A 258 3.46 -5.31 -17.59
N THR A 259 4.12 -6.03 -18.50
CA THR A 259 4.92 -7.21 -18.14
C THR A 259 5.94 -6.85 -17.07
N MET A 260 6.17 -7.76 -16.12
CA MET A 260 7.23 -7.61 -15.11
C MET A 260 8.58 -7.34 -15.80
N PRO A 261 9.36 -6.32 -15.38
CA PRO A 261 10.63 -6.01 -16.01
C PRO A 261 11.63 -7.16 -15.84
N SER A 262 12.58 -7.29 -16.78
CA SER A 262 13.66 -8.27 -16.67
C SER A 262 14.48 -8.06 -15.41
N ARG A 263 14.85 -9.13 -14.73
CA ARG A 263 15.72 -9.10 -13.55
C ARG A 263 17.21 -8.86 -13.91
N THR A 264 17.53 -8.62 -15.18
CA THR A 264 18.90 -8.30 -15.61
C THR A 264 19.30 -6.95 -15.03
N ARG A 265 20.38 -6.94 -14.27
CA ARG A 265 20.91 -5.72 -13.63
C ARG A 265 22.06 -5.17 -14.45
N ALA A 266 22.13 -3.84 -14.50
CA ALA A 266 23.31 -3.16 -15.01
C ALA A 266 24.51 -3.41 -14.09
N ASP A 267 25.71 -3.43 -14.67
CA ASP A 267 26.94 -3.50 -13.89
C ASP A 267 27.24 -2.14 -13.20
N ASP A 268 28.13 -2.15 -12.22
CA ASP A 268 28.47 -0.97 -11.43
C ASP A 268 28.95 0.20 -12.30
N ALA A 269 29.67 -0.05 -13.41
CA ALA A 269 30.16 1.00 -14.29
C ALA A 269 29.00 1.70 -15.02
N THR A 270 28.04 0.92 -15.50
CA THR A 270 26.80 1.41 -16.14
C THR A 270 25.95 2.19 -15.13
N LEU A 271 25.78 1.69 -13.90
CA LEU A 271 25.02 2.39 -12.86
C LEU A 271 25.67 3.73 -12.49
N ARG A 272 27.00 3.77 -12.33
CA ARG A 272 27.73 5.01 -12.08
C ARG A 272 27.59 6.00 -13.25
N ALA A 273 27.58 5.52 -14.49
CA ALA A 273 27.32 6.36 -15.65
C ALA A 273 25.89 6.93 -15.60
N ALA A 274 24.88 6.10 -15.34
CA ALA A 274 23.50 6.55 -15.19
C ALA A 274 23.32 7.65 -14.11
N VAL A 275 24.00 7.49 -12.97
CA VAL A 275 24.00 8.52 -11.91
C VAL A 275 24.62 9.82 -12.41
N ARG A 276 25.72 9.76 -13.18
CA ARG A 276 26.32 10.96 -13.83
C ARG A 276 25.40 11.62 -14.83
N ASP A 277 24.62 10.82 -15.55
CA ASP A 277 23.71 11.26 -16.62
C ASP A 277 22.33 11.71 -16.07
N GLY A 278 22.15 11.75 -14.74
CA GLY A 278 20.98 12.32 -14.09
C GLY A 278 19.93 11.31 -13.61
N ALA A 279 20.24 10.01 -13.55
CA ALA A 279 19.36 9.05 -12.87
C ALA A 279 19.15 9.46 -11.42
N LEU A 280 17.93 9.27 -10.90
CA LEU A 280 17.61 9.57 -9.52
C LEU A 280 18.30 8.56 -8.60
N VAL A 281 19.04 9.07 -7.62
CA VAL A 281 19.58 8.23 -6.56
C VAL A 281 18.60 8.14 -5.40
N VAL A 282 18.17 6.94 -5.07
CA VAL A 282 17.37 6.67 -3.88
C VAL A 282 18.29 6.05 -2.83
N ASP A 283 18.60 6.83 -1.81
CA ASP A 283 19.46 6.40 -0.69
C ASP A 283 18.62 5.68 0.36
N THR A 284 18.87 4.39 0.52
CA THR A 284 18.08 3.53 1.42
C THR A 284 18.71 3.38 2.81
N ARG A 285 19.78 4.12 3.10
CA ARG A 285 20.41 4.12 4.43
C ARG A 285 19.49 4.73 5.49
N GLN A 286 19.86 4.48 6.74
CA GLN A 286 19.13 5.06 7.87
C GLN A 286 19.21 6.60 7.86
N PRO A 287 18.17 7.30 8.36
CA PRO A 287 18.11 8.77 8.35
C PRO A 287 19.37 9.46 8.86
N ALA A 288 19.93 8.99 9.97
CA ALA A 288 21.11 9.61 10.57
C ALA A 288 22.34 9.57 9.66
N GLU A 289 22.56 8.47 8.93
CA GLU A 289 23.65 8.33 7.98
C GLU A 289 23.46 9.27 6.78
N PHE A 290 22.23 9.32 6.25
CA PHE A 290 21.88 10.19 5.13
C PHE A 290 22.03 11.68 5.48
N LEU A 291 21.47 12.11 6.61
CA LEU A 291 21.52 13.51 7.05
C LEU A 291 22.96 13.99 7.28
N ALA A 292 23.84 13.10 7.78
CA ALA A 292 25.24 13.42 7.98
C ALA A 292 26.03 13.60 6.69
N GLU A 293 25.82 12.72 5.70
CA GLU A 293 26.49 12.79 4.40
C GLU A 293 25.71 12.03 3.33
N HIS A 294 25.39 12.67 2.22
CA HIS A 294 24.68 12.08 1.08
C HIS A 294 25.12 12.71 -0.25
N LEU A 295 24.78 12.06 -1.36
CA LEU A 295 24.89 12.67 -2.69
C LEU A 295 23.84 13.76 -2.84
N GLU A 296 24.23 14.91 -3.35
CA GLU A 296 23.29 15.99 -3.61
C GLU A 296 22.15 15.53 -4.55
N GLU A 297 20.93 16.00 -4.30
CA GLU A 297 19.68 15.59 -4.97
C GLU A 297 19.27 14.13 -4.75
N ALA A 298 19.98 13.34 -3.93
CA ALA A 298 19.50 12.02 -3.56
C ALA A 298 18.28 12.12 -2.64
N ILE A 299 17.32 11.20 -2.81
CA ILE A 299 16.15 11.09 -1.96
C ILE A 299 16.35 9.94 -0.97
N ASN A 300 16.22 10.22 0.33
CA ASN A 300 16.33 9.21 1.37
C ASN A 300 15.01 8.47 1.56
N ILE A 301 15.01 7.16 1.35
CA ILE A 301 13.88 6.28 1.68
C ILE A 301 14.44 5.01 2.33
N PRO A 302 14.52 4.95 3.67
CA PRO A 302 15.12 3.83 4.38
C PRO A 302 14.43 2.50 4.06
N LEU A 303 15.22 1.43 3.87
CA LEU A 303 14.68 0.07 3.74
C LEU A 303 14.01 -0.35 5.05
N GLY A 304 12.70 -0.54 4.98
CA GLY A 304 11.87 -0.93 6.11
C GLY A 304 10.48 -1.32 5.64
N ARG A 305 9.57 -1.53 6.59
CA ARG A 305 8.19 -1.92 6.29
C ARG A 305 7.46 -0.92 5.37
N SER A 306 7.69 0.37 5.57
CA SER A 306 7.01 1.44 4.81
C SER A 306 7.79 1.89 3.56
N PHE A 307 8.83 1.15 3.14
CA PHE A 307 9.68 1.52 2.00
C PHE A 307 8.85 1.77 0.73
N LEU A 308 7.96 0.83 0.37
CA LEU A 308 7.13 0.94 -0.83
C LEU A 308 6.10 2.09 -0.72
N THR A 309 5.49 2.26 0.44
CA THR A 309 4.53 3.35 0.68
C THR A 309 5.18 4.72 0.43
N TRP A 310 6.39 4.93 0.96
CA TRP A 310 7.10 6.20 0.79
C TRP A 310 7.68 6.34 -0.61
N ALA A 311 8.24 5.28 -1.19
CA ALA A 311 8.73 5.31 -2.57
C ALA A 311 7.60 5.69 -3.54
N GLY A 312 6.46 5.01 -3.44
CA GLY A 312 5.29 5.31 -4.27
C GLY A 312 4.67 6.69 -4.04
N SER A 313 4.88 7.29 -2.85
CA SER A 313 4.33 8.61 -2.53
C SER A 313 5.20 9.78 -3.02
N VAL A 314 6.54 9.60 -3.08
CA VAL A 314 7.45 10.73 -3.33
C VAL A 314 8.28 10.60 -4.60
N LEU A 315 8.37 9.41 -5.20
CA LEU A 315 9.15 9.19 -6.42
C LEU A 315 8.28 9.26 -7.68
N ASP A 316 8.91 9.65 -8.79
CA ASP A 316 8.30 9.57 -10.13
C ASP A 316 8.67 8.21 -10.77
N PRO A 317 7.69 7.32 -11.07
CA PRO A 317 7.95 6.02 -11.66
C PRO A 317 8.50 6.08 -13.11
N GLN A 318 8.46 7.24 -13.75
CA GLN A 318 8.99 7.44 -15.11
C GLN A 318 10.50 7.72 -15.10
N ARG A 319 11.09 8.07 -13.96
CA ARG A 319 12.53 8.35 -13.87
C ARG A 319 13.34 7.05 -13.77
N GLU A 320 14.54 7.07 -14.33
CA GLU A 320 15.55 6.04 -14.04
C GLU A 320 16.04 6.19 -12.61
N ILE A 321 16.08 5.07 -11.89
CA ILE A 321 16.44 5.03 -10.47
C ILE A 321 17.63 4.11 -10.25
N VAL A 322 18.57 4.57 -9.44
CA VAL A 322 19.65 3.75 -8.88
C VAL A 322 19.50 3.75 -7.37
N LEU A 323 19.40 2.55 -6.78
CA LEU A 323 19.37 2.43 -5.32
C LEU A 323 20.78 2.52 -4.75
N LEU A 324 20.94 3.29 -3.69
CA LEU A 324 22.14 3.32 -2.88
C LEU A 324 21.88 2.58 -1.58
N ILE A 325 22.59 1.46 -1.37
CA ILE A 325 22.27 0.52 -0.28
C ILE A 325 23.43 0.41 0.68
N SER A 326 23.13 0.41 1.99
CA SER A 326 24.11 0.12 3.03
C SER A 326 24.79 -1.24 2.78
N PRO A 327 26.12 -1.37 3.03
CA PRO A 327 26.77 -2.67 2.94
C PRO A 327 26.12 -3.77 3.78
N ALA A 328 25.54 -3.41 4.93
CA ALA A 328 24.83 -4.34 5.81
C ALA A 328 23.55 -4.89 5.15
N ASP A 329 22.86 -4.07 4.35
CA ASP A 329 21.57 -4.40 3.72
C ASP A 329 21.73 -4.88 2.27
N ARG A 330 22.96 -5.10 1.79
CA ARG A 330 23.23 -5.51 0.41
C ARG A 330 22.45 -6.76 -0.02
N HIS A 331 22.19 -7.66 0.90
CA HIS A 331 21.41 -8.87 0.65
C HIS A 331 19.93 -8.56 0.31
N LEU A 332 19.39 -7.40 0.70
CA LEU A 332 18.01 -6.96 0.41
C LEU A 332 17.88 -6.24 -0.93
N ALA A 333 18.98 -5.97 -1.64
CA ALA A 333 18.97 -5.18 -2.87
C ALA A 333 18.05 -5.75 -3.95
N ALA A 334 18.10 -7.08 -4.13
CA ALA A 334 17.28 -7.77 -5.13
C ALA A 334 15.79 -7.68 -4.81
N GLU A 335 15.46 -7.87 -3.54
CA GLU A 335 14.11 -7.78 -3.04
C GLU A 335 13.57 -6.36 -3.16
N ALA A 336 14.34 -5.34 -2.76
CA ALA A 336 13.92 -3.93 -2.87
C ALA A 336 13.61 -3.50 -4.32
N ILE A 337 14.44 -3.95 -5.30
CA ILE A 337 14.20 -3.69 -6.72
C ILE A 337 12.95 -4.43 -7.21
N HIS A 338 12.77 -5.69 -6.80
CA HIS A 338 11.60 -6.48 -7.13
C HIS A 338 10.32 -5.83 -6.57
N ASP A 339 10.35 -5.43 -5.31
CA ASP A 339 9.21 -4.82 -4.64
C ASP A 339 8.78 -3.50 -5.28
N LEU A 340 9.75 -2.66 -5.69
CA LEU A 340 9.47 -1.44 -6.45
C LEU A 340 8.75 -1.74 -7.77
N ALA A 341 9.11 -2.83 -8.46
CA ALA A 341 8.42 -3.22 -9.68
C ALA A 341 6.98 -3.69 -9.41
N LEU A 342 6.66 -4.23 -8.23
CA LEU A 342 5.29 -4.59 -7.86
C LEU A 342 4.35 -3.38 -7.81
N ILE A 343 4.90 -2.18 -7.57
CA ILE A 343 4.17 -0.91 -7.57
C ILE A 343 4.52 -0.03 -8.78
N GLY A 344 5.02 -0.61 -9.87
CA GLY A 344 5.17 0.05 -11.17
C GLY A 344 6.45 0.84 -11.39
N PHE A 345 7.46 0.75 -10.51
CA PHE A 345 8.78 1.33 -10.74
C PHE A 345 9.64 0.41 -11.61
N ASP A 346 9.38 0.40 -12.91
CA ASP A 346 10.02 -0.50 -13.86
C ASP A 346 11.41 -0.03 -14.33
N ARG A 347 11.78 1.20 -14.01
CA ARG A 347 13.04 1.83 -14.43
C ARG A 347 14.10 1.86 -13.32
N VAL A 348 14.05 0.90 -12.38
CA VAL A 348 15.11 0.71 -11.40
C VAL A 348 16.24 -0.06 -12.05
N LEU A 349 17.33 0.64 -12.37
CA LEU A 349 18.48 0.11 -13.14
C LEU A 349 19.31 -0.89 -12.35
N GLY A 350 19.35 -0.73 -11.02
CA GLY A 350 20.14 -1.57 -10.13
C GLY A 350 20.45 -0.89 -8.81
N SER A 351 21.44 -1.42 -8.09
CA SER A 351 21.89 -0.88 -6.80
C SER A 351 23.39 -0.78 -6.71
N LEU A 352 23.88 0.28 -6.08
CA LEU A 352 25.27 0.51 -5.72
C LEU A 352 25.42 0.42 -4.19
N ALA A 353 26.59 -0.05 -3.72
CA ALA A 353 26.89 -0.05 -2.30
C ALA A 353 27.31 1.36 -1.82
N ALA A 354 26.79 1.78 -0.69
CA ALA A 354 27.12 3.06 -0.04
C ALA A 354 28.43 2.98 0.75
N THR A 355 29.50 2.45 0.15
CA THR A 355 30.81 2.30 0.81
C THR A 355 31.70 3.52 0.65
N ASP A 356 31.59 4.22 -0.48
CA ASP A 356 32.39 5.41 -0.80
C ASP A 356 31.54 6.29 -1.71
N LEU A 357 30.85 7.24 -1.11
CA LEU A 357 29.97 8.18 -1.82
C LEU A 357 30.78 9.07 -2.75
N SER A 358 32.02 9.43 -2.37
CA SER A 358 32.88 10.28 -3.18
C SER A 358 33.27 9.63 -4.52
N ALA A 359 33.32 8.30 -4.58
CA ALA A 359 33.57 7.54 -5.81
C ALA A 359 32.35 7.53 -6.76
N LEU A 360 31.20 8.01 -6.33
CA LEU A 360 29.99 8.17 -7.15
C LEU A 360 29.91 9.53 -7.83
N ALA A 361 30.92 10.41 -7.59
CA ALA A 361 31.04 11.74 -8.22
C ALA A 361 30.80 11.69 -9.76
N PRO A 362 30.23 12.75 -10.39
CA PRO A 362 30.52 14.15 -10.08
C PRO A 362 29.49 14.89 -9.19
N ARG A 363 28.55 14.21 -8.55
CA ARG A 363 27.64 14.90 -7.62
C ARG A 363 28.41 15.25 -6.35
N ASP A 364 28.23 16.47 -5.88
CA ASP A 364 28.81 16.91 -4.62
C ASP A 364 28.21 16.14 -3.44
N LEU A 365 29.02 15.95 -2.40
CA LEU A 365 28.54 15.48 -1.13
C LEU A 365 27.92 16.63 -0.37
N SER A 366 26.83 16.37 0.28
CA SER A 366 26.05 17.33 1.04
C SER A 366 25.63 16.75 2.39
N SER A 367 25.20 17.63 3.28
CA SER A 367 24.59 17.26 4.57
C SER A 367 23.35 18.11 4.82
N ILE A 368 22.47 17.63 5.68
CA ILE A 368 21.29 18.37 6.11
C ILE A 368 21.42 18.68 7.59
N PRO A 369 21.28 19.96 8.00
CA PRO A 369 21.30 20.34 9.40
C PRO A 369 20.21 19.59 10.19
N VAL A 370 20.58 19.21 11.42
CA VAL A 370 19.66 18.53 12.36
C VAL A 370 19.59 19.38 13.63
N MET A 371 18.39 19.58 14.12
CA MET A 371 18.13 20.22 15.41
C MET A 371 17.19 19.35 16.26
N PRO A 372 17.30 19.36 17.61
CA PRO A 372 16.28 18.71 18.44
C PRO A 372 14.91 19.37 18.24
N ALA A 373 13.86 18.58 17.99
CA ALA A 373 12.51 19.13 17.86
C ALA A 373 12.03 19.85 19.14
N ALA A 374 12.53 19.44 20.30
CA ALA A 374 12.29 20.10 21.59
C ALA A 374 12.74 21.58 21.62
N GLU A 375 13.64 22.00 20.74
CA GLU A 375 14.12 23.38 20.61
C GLU A 375 13.26 24.25 19.69
N ILE A 376 12.23 23.71 19.04
CA ILE A 376 11.29 24.48 18.24
C ILE A 376 10.45 25.35 19.19
N GLY A 377 10.65 26.67 19.14
CA GLY A 377 9.95 27.64 19.96
C GLY A 377 9.22 28.70 19.12
N ALA A 378 8.36 29.49 19.77
CA ALA A 378 7.56 30.54 19.13
C ALA A 378 8.41 31.70 18.53
N GLU A 379 9.69 31.80 18.89
CA GLU A 379 10.62 32.82 18.39
C GLU A 379 11.43 32.36 17.17
N SER A 380 11.13 31.17 16.61
CA SER A 380 11.82 30.67 15.42
C SER A 380 11.51 31.58 14.22
N ASN A 381 12.55 32.09 13.56
CA ASN A 381 12.40 32.79 12.28
C ASN A 381 12.16 31.82 11.10
N ALA A 382 12.19 30.51 11.33
CA ALA A 382 11.97 29.49 10.34
C ALA A 382 10.50 29.13 10.20
N THR A 383 10.09 28.78 8.99
CA THR A 383 8.77 28.19 8.74
C THR A 383 8.79 26.74 9.21
N ILE A 384 7.92 26.38 10.14
CA ILE A 384 7.81 25.02 10.66
C ILE A 384 6.84 24.24 9.78
N ILE A 385 7.27 23.09 9.26
CA ILE A 385 6.48 22.20 8.39
C ILE A 385 6.26 20.87 9.10
N ASP A 386 4.99 20.52 9.28
CA ASP A 386 4.56 19.22 9.79
C ASP A 386 4.18 18.31 8.61
N VAL A 387 4.90 17.18 8.46
CA VAL A 387 4.67 16.22 7.37
C VAL A 387 3.91 14.97 7.83
N ARG A 388 3.24 15.03 8.99
CA ARG A 388 2.38 13.96 9.49
C ARG A 388 1.07 13.87 8.69
N SER A 389 0.30 12.81 8.94
CA SER A 389 -1.04 12.67 8.37
C SER A 389 -2.01 13.74 8.92
N GLU A 390 -3.14 13.91 8.23
CA GLU A 390 -4.20 14.82 8.68
C GLU A 390 -4.75 14.42 10.06
N ALA A 391 -4.92 13.13 10.31
CA ALA A 391 -5.36 12.63 11.62
C ALA A 391 -4.38 13.00 12.73
N GLU A 392 -3.07 12.74 12.56
CA GLU A 392 -2.03 13.12 13.52
C GLU A 392 -1.96 14.65 13.74
N TRP A 393 -2.19 15.44 12.69
CA TRP A 393 -2.24 16.89 12.76
C TRP A 393 -3.45 17.37 13.59
N ASN A 394 -4.62 16.78 13.39
CA ASN A 394 -5.86 17.12 14.08
C ASN A 394 -5.82 16.72 15.57
N GLU A 395 -5.10 15.67 15.93
CA GLU A 395 -4.87 15.29 17.34
C GLU A 395 -4.05 16.33 18.11
N GLY A 396 -3.21 17.10 17.41
CA GLY A 396 -2.40 18.18 17.96
C GLY A 396 -1.16 18.45 17.11
N HIS A 397 -0.73 19.71 17.03
CA HIS A 397 0.42 20.13 16.23
C HIS A 397 1.19 21.28 16.88
N ILE A 398 2.42 21.51 16.46
CA ILE A 398 3.24 22.61 16.96
C ILE A 398 2.59 23.94 16.58
N PRO A 399 2.33 24.88 17.53
CA PRO A 399 1.72 26.17 17.22
C PRO A 399 2.50 26.92 16.15
N GLY A 400 1.78 27.41 15.12
CA GLY A 400 2.37 28.10 13.98
C GLY A 400 2.97 27.23 12.89
N ALA A 401 3.00 25.91 13.06
CA ALA A 401 3.39 24.99 12.00
C ALA A 401 2.39 25.02 10.83
N ARG A 402 2.88 24.66 9.64
CA ARG A 402 2.05 24.48 8.44
C ARG A 402 1.99 23.00 8.09
N HIS A 403 0.81 22.52 7.75
CA HIS A 403 0.58 21.12 7.43
C HIS A 403 0.85 20.82 5.94
N PHE A 404 1.82 19.96 5.70
CA PHE A 404 2.20 19.44 4.38
C PHE A 404 2.45 17.93 4.46
N PRO A 405 1.40 17.10 4.45
CA PRO A 405 1.54 15.64 4.54
C PRO A 405 2.60 15.13 3.55
N LEU A 406 3.44 14.19 3.99
CA LEU A 406 4.52 13.65 3.15
C LEU A 406 4.00 13.08 1.82
N THR A 407 2.81 12.50 1.83
CA THR A 407 2.13 11.95 0.64
C THR A 407 1.80 13.02 -0.41
N GLN A 408 1.70 14.29 -0.02
CA GLN A 408 1.38 15.43 -0.88
C GLN A 408 2.60 16.33 -1.12
N LEU A 409 3.70 16.12 -0.39
CA LEU A 409 4.82 17.07 -0.35
C LEU A 409 5.46 17.29 -1.72
N ALA A 410 5.71 16.24 -2.49
CA ALA A 410 6.33 16.36 -3.81
C ALA A 410 5.46 17.19 -4.78
N ALA A 411 4.15 17.01 -4.76
CA ALA A 411 3.22 17.77 -5.60
C ALA A 411 3.08 19.24 -5.18
N ARG A 412 3.35 19.56 -3.90
CA ARG A 412 3.19 20.88 -3.31
C ARG A 412 4.51 21.59 -2.97
N ALA A 413 5.66 21.00 -3.34
CA ALA A 413 6.98 21.53 -2.98
C ALA A 413 7.20 22.98 -3.43
N GLU A 414 6.67 23.37 -4.59
CA GLU A 414 6.78 24.75 -5.08
C GLU A 414 6.13 25.81 -4.17
N GLU A 415 5.09 25.43 -3.39
CA GLU A 415 4.46 26.34 -2.40
C GLU A 415 5.44 26.73 -1.27
N LEU A 416 6.47 25.91 -1.04
CA LEU A 416 7.44 26.09 0.05
C LEU A 416 8.68 26.89 -0.37
N ARG A 417 8.93 27.08 -1.67
CA ARG A 417 10.16 27.73 -2.18
C ARG A 417 10.42 29.11 -1.59
N GLY A 418 9.39 29.90 -1.34
CA GLY A 418 9.49 31.25 -0.77
C GLY A 418 9.47 31.32 0.75
N LEU A 419 9.43 30.19 1.45
CA LEU A 419 9.22 30.11 2.90
C LEU A 419 10.50 29.76 3.70
N GLN A 420 11.66 29.76 3.04
CA GLN A 420 12.94 29.46 3.68
C GLN A 420 13.36 30.55 4.68
N PRO A 421 14.05 30.22 5.79
CA PRO A 421 14.46 28.89 6.21
C PRO A 421 13.30 28.02 6.68
N ILE A 422 13.41 26.70 6.46
CA ILE A 422 12.36 25.73 6.80
C ILE A 422 12.86 24.71 7.82
N VAL A 423 12.07 24.43 8.84
CA VAL A 423 12.26 23.33 9.80
C VAL A 423 11.19 22.29 9.56
N VAL A 424 11.57 21.04 9.26
CA VAL A 424 10.64 19.95 8.97
C VAL A 424 10.61 18.97 10.12
N HIS A 425 9.42 18.62 10.59
CA HIS A 425 9.23 17.57 11.58
C HIS A 425 8.15 16.59 11.16
N CYS A 426 8.19 15.40 11.76
CA CYS A 426 7.10 14.41 11.74
C CYS A 426 6.83 13.92 13.17
N GLN A 427 6.30 12.72 13.35
CA GLN A 427 6.04 12.18 14.70
C GLN A 427 7.33 11.83 15.46
N GLY A 428 8.31 11.18 14.79
CA GLY A 428 9.51 10.66 15.44
C GLY A 428 10.83 10.84 14.67
N GLY A 429 10.85 11.52 13.50
CA GLY A 429 12.07 11.85 12.75
C GLY A 429 12.26 11.08 11.42
N ALA A 430 11.59 9.93 11.20
CA ALA A 430 11.82 9.14 9.99
C ALA A 430 11.21 9.78 8.72
N ARG A 431 9.95 10.24 8.78
CA ARG A 431 9.27 10.90 7.64
C ARG A 431 9.89 12.27 7.32
N SER A 432 10.36 12.99 8.33
CA SER A 432 10.99 14.29 8.11
C SER A 432 12.33 14.18 7.38
N SER A 433 13.11 13.11 7.58
CA SER A 433 14.31 12.83 6.78
C SER A 433 13.97 12.64 5.30
N ILE A 434 12.91 11.89 4.98
CA ILE A 434 12.42 11.77 3.60
C ILE A 434 12.01 13.15 3.07
N ALA A 435 11.24 13.90 3.84
CA ALA A 435 10.71 15.19 3.44
C ALA A 435 11.81 16.21 3.11
N VAL A 436 12.83 16.35 3.97
CA VAL A 436 13.95 17.28 3.70
C VAL A 436 14.76 16.87 2.47
N SER A 437 14.92 15.57 2.21
CA SER A 437 15.58 15.09 0.99
C SER A 437 14.77 15.41 -0.27
N VAL A 438 13.45 15.25 -0.21
CA VAL A 438 12.53 15.64 -1.30
C VAL A 438 12.62 17.15 -1.55
N LEU A 439 12.53 17.98 -0.52
CA LEU A 439 12.64 19.45 -0.68
C LEU A 439 13.98 19.85 -1.31
N ARG A 440 15.10 19.22 -0.90
CA ARG A 440 16.42 19.45 -1.49
C ARG A 440 16.44 19.07 -2.97
N ALA A 441 15.87 17.94 -3.34
CA ALA A 441 15.77 17.52 -4.75
C ALA A 441 14.91 18.49 -5.61
N PHE A 442 14.00 19.23 -4.97
CA PHE A 442 13.23 20.32 -5.61
C PHE A 442 13.96 21.68 -5.56
N GLY A 443 15.23 21.74 -5.12
CA GLY A 443 16.03 22.98 -5.06
C GLY A 443 15.66 23.91 -3.91
N ILE A 444 15.05 23.39 -2.85
CA ILE A 444 14.78 24.11 -1.58
C ILE A 444 15.87 23.69 -0.58
N HIS A 445 16.95 24.49 -0.52
CA HIS A 445 18.19 24.05 0.15
C HIS A 445 18.27 24.45 1.62
N ASP A 446 17.62 25.52 2.05
CA ASP A 446 17.65 26.00 3.44
C ASP A 446 16.61 25.27 4.28
N VAL A 447 16.88 23.99 4.51
CA VAL A 447 16.01 23.07 5.26
C VAL A 447 16.76 22.40 6.40
N THR A 448 16.12 22.23 7.54
CA THR A 448 16.63 21.57 8.75
C THR A 448 15.69 20.45 9.15
N ASN A 449 16.22 19.28 9.50
CA ASN A 449 15.44 18.18 10.07
C ASN A 449 15.28 18.34 11.58
N ALA A 450 14.07 18.28 12.08
CA ALA A 450 13.79 18.30 13.52
C ALA A 450 13.76 16.87 14.07
N ASP A 451 14.85 16.47 14.72
CA ASP A 451 15.02 15.15 15.31
C ASP A 451 14.09 14.94 16.52
N GLY A 452 13.59 13.70 16.64
CA GLY A 452 12.63 13.33 17.66
C GLY A 452 11.20 13.78 17.38
N GLY A 453 10.98 14.70 16.42
CA GLY A 453 9.68 15.10 15.90
C GLY A 453 8.69 15.63 16.95
N TYR A 454 7.39 15.60 16.61
CA TYR A 454 6.32 16.09 17.48
C TYR A 454 6.33 15.43 18.87
N ALA A 455 6.63 14.13 18.93
CA ALA A 455 6.69 13.41 20.21
C ALA A 455 7.77 13.96 21.17
N ALA A 456 8.92 14.41 20.66
CA ALA A 456 9.95 15.05 21.50
C ALA A 456 9.55 16.48 21.89
N TRP A 457 8.94 17.22 20.98
CA TRP A 457 8.43 18.57 21.24
C TRP A 457 7.34 18.54 22.32
N GLU A 458 6.36 17.67 22.19
CA GLU A 458 5.22 17.53 23.12
C GLU A 458 5.68 17.17 24.55
N ARG A 459 6.66 16.26 24.68
CA ARG A 459 7.24 15.93 26.01
C ARG A 459 7.85 17.13 26.71
N THR A 460 8.37 18.09 25.96
CA THR A 460 9.05 19.28 26.51
C THR A 460 8.09 20.43 26.78
N HIS A 461 7.10 20.62 25.90
CA HIS A 461 6.20 21.80 25.93
C HIS A 461 4.79 21.48 26.44
N GLY A 462 4.46 20.19 26.62
CA GLY A 462 3.12 19.73 26.92
C GLY A 462 2.26 19.58 25.65
N PRO A 463 1.04 19.02 25.79
CA PRO A 463 0.12 18.85 24.67
C PRO A 463 -0.25 20.21 24.08
N ALA A 464 -0.29 20.28 22.75
CA ALA A 464 -0.71 21.50 22.05
C ALA A 464 -2.16 21.86 22.39
N GLU A 465 -2.45 23.17 22.49
CA GLU A 465 -3.82 23.66 22.68
C GLU A 465 -4.63 23.36 21.40
N GLY A 466 -5.72 22.60 21.53
CA GLY A 466 -6.66 22.33 20.42
C GLY A 466 -6.93 20.85 20.11
N GLY A 467 -6.15 19.92 20.63
CA GLY A 467 -6.42 18.50 20.47
C GLY A 467 -7.55 17.99 21.36
N ALA A 468 -8.62 17.47 20.80
CA ALA A 468 -9.59 16.69 21.58
C ALA A 468 -8.87 15.49 22.18
N ARG A 469 -8.77 15.41 23.54
CA ARG A 469 -8.18 14.26 24.22
C ARG A 469 -9.03 13.04 23.93
N TRP A 470 -8.48 12.09 23.19
CA TRP A 470 -9.02 10.73 23.23
C TRP A 470 -8.74 10.18 24.65
N VAL A 471 -9.79 9.84 25.38
CA VAL A 471 -9.71 9.09 26.64
C VAL A 471 -9.98 7.64 26.29
N PRO A 472 -9.07 6.68 26.63
CA PRO A 472 -9.21 5.28 26.28
C PRO A 472 -10.44 4.60 26.91
#